data_fe42fddfa05ddab60eda19722e1cee3a
#
_entry.id   fe42fddfa05ddab60eda19722e1cee3a
#
_cell.length_a   1.000
_cell.length_b   1.000
_cell.length_c   1.000
_cell.angle_alpha   90.00
_cell.angle_beta   90.00
_cell.angle_gamma   90.00
#
_symmetry.space_group_name_H-M   'P 1'
#
loop_
_entity.id
_entity.type
_entity.pdbx_description
1 polymer ?
#
loop_
_entity_poly.entity_id
_entity_poly.type
_entity_poly.pdbx_seq_one_letter_code
_entity_poly.pdbx_strand_id
1 'polypeptide(L)'
;MKLIPLSQVSSSLHAGVTLPWGVRDANGTLLLAKGHMLPDDKAVQALLDRGMYVDAAEAAAKKRPDAAKDESMTTRWGGLEARLGTLLKSSSDQFFLERVNEAIDAIAPLADGNVDLLIFMILRHDHSRPLNYGTVHSLHTASICSLLSRRKGWAEPQRRSIIGAALTMNIAMLDLQGSLAVRSGRPSDTERDQINQHPTIAADLLRAAGLTDTDWLTAVEQHHEVTGGTGYPLNVEEPTEMARMLRFVDTFMAKHSRRACRKTQPAHQAARDLFTHSGGDPLAGLIIKEFGIYPPGAYVKLASGEVAIVTQRGATANAPMVMAITNKNGDPLSLPSQRDTSLVGTKIVATVEEELIRVRHSADRLYDRNANR
;
A
#
# COMPACT_ATOMS: atom_id res chain seq x y z
N MET A 1 -26.97 -34.38 6.83
CA MET A 1 -26.57 -33.49 5.73
C MET A 1 -27.85 -33.05 5.00
N LYS A 2 -28.12 -31.76 4.93
CA LYS A 2 -29.28 -31.20 4.18
C LYS A 2 -28.76 -30.48 2.95
N LEU A 3 -29.11 -30.98 1.78
CA LEU A 3 -28.67 -30.40 0.49
C LEU A 3 -29.62 -29.29 0.06
N ILE A 4 -29.03 -28.18 -0.43
CA ILE A 4 -29.76 -27.09 -1.09
C ILE A 4 -29.19 -26.91 -2.51
N PRO A 5 -30.01 -26.50 -3.51
CA PRO A 5 -29.57 -26.27 -4.87
C PRO A 5 -28.47 -25.18 -4.92
N LEU A 6 -27.43 -25.42 -5.73
CA LEU A 6 -26.34 -24.47 -5.93
C LEU A 6 -26.84 -23.11 -6.42
N SER A 7 -27.91 -23.06 -7.19
CA SER A 7 -28.55 -21.86 -7.69
C SER A 7 -29.01 -20.89 -6.58
N GLN A 8 -29.32 -21.38 -5.39
CA GLN A 8 -29.73 -20.53 -4.24
C GLN A 8 -28.56 -19.77 -3.60
N VAL A 9 -27.31 -20.14 -3.92
CA VAL A 9 -26.09 -19.53 -3.38
C VAL A 9 -25.13 -19.09 -4.49
N SER A 10 -25.61 -19.04 -5.75
CA SER A 10 -24.82 -18.76 -6.94
C SER A 10 -24.32 -17.32 -7.03
N SER A 11 -24.91 -16.36 -6.28
CA SER A 11 -24.54 -14.94 -6.28
C SER A 11 -23.04 -14.68 -5.89
N SER A 12 -22.37 -15.68 -5.32
CA SER A 12 -20.96 -15.62 -4.94
C SER A 12 -20.02 -16.36 -5.91
N LEU A 13 -20.55 -16.89 -7.03
CA LEU A 13 -19.77 -17.65 -8.01
C LEU A 13 -19.50 -16.79 -9.25
N HIS A 14 -18.22 -16.63 -9.58
CA HIS A 14 -17.74 -15.97 -10.80
C HIS A 14 -16.39 -16.55 -11.21
N ALA A 15 -15.95 -16.28 -12.43
CA ALA A 15 -14.64 -16.71 -12.92
C ALA A 15 -13.51 -16.31 -11.97
N GLY A 16 -12.57 -17.20 -11.73
CA GLY A 16 -11.42 -17.00 -10.85
C GLY A 16 -11.72 -17.13 -9.34
N VAL A 17 -12.97 -17.39 -8.95
CA VAL A 17 -13.31 -17.62 -7.53
C VAL A 17 -12.95 -19.04 -7.10
N THR A 18 -12.50 -19.20 -5.86
CA THR A 18 -12.39 -20.50 -5.20
C THR A 18 -13.71 -20.87 -4.52
N LEU A 19 -14.19 -22.10 -4.76
CA LEU A 19 -15.44 -22.58 -4.16
C LEU A 19 -15.38 -22.46 -2.62
N PRO A 20 -16.31 -21.72 -2.00
CA PRO A 20 -16.33 -21.55 -0.54
C PRO A 20 -16.89 -22.76 0.22
N TRP A 21 -17.44 -23.71 -0.49
CA TRP A 21 -18.02 -24.99 0.03
C TRP A 21 -17.85 -26.10 -0.98
N GLY A 22 -18.07 -27.34 -0.56
CA GLY A 22 -18.06 -28.51 -1.45
C GLY A 22 -19.30 -28.57 -2.33
N VAL A 23 -19.12 -28.80 -3.65
CA VAL A 23 -20.21 -29.04 -4.61
C VAL A 23 -20.50 -30.53 -4.68
N ARG A 24 -21.77 -30.90 -4.61
CA ARG A 24 -22.25 -32.28 -4.52
C ARG A 24 -23.31 -32.57 -5.58
N ASP A 25 -23.50 -33.87 -5.89
CA ASP A 25 -24.65 -34.34 -6.67
C ASP A 25 -25.91 -34.46 -5.79
N ALA A 26 -27.03 -34.82 -6.40
CA ALA A 26 -28.30 -35.02 -5.70
C ALA A 26 -28.27 -36.15 -4.63
N ASN A 27 -27.31 -37.08 -4.73
CA ASN A 27 -27.10 -38.17 -3.78
C ASN A 27 -26.16 -37.76 -2.61
N GLY A 28 -25.61 -36.53 -2.63
CA GLY A 28 -24.70 -36.03 -1.62
C GLY A 28 -23.23 -36.38 -1.87
N THR A 29 -22.87 -37.01 -2.99
CA THR A 29 -21.50 -37.30 -3.35
C THR A 29 -20.74 -36.03 -3.66
N LEU A 30 -19.57 -35.84 -3.05
CA LEU A 30 -18.72 -34.67 -3.30
C LEU A 30 -18.12 -34.75 -4.72
N LEU A 31 -18.42 -33.75 -5.53
CA LEU A 31 -17.90 -33.64 -6.91
C LEU A 31 -16.73 -32.67 -7.01
N LEU A 32 -16.82 -31.53 -6.30
CA LEU A 32 -15.74 -30.56 -6.18
C LEU A 32 -15.53 -30.18 -4.72
N ALA A 33 -14.29 -30.21 -4.28
CA ALA A 33 -13.95 -29.85 -2.91
C ALA A 33 -14.01 -28.32 -2.68
N LYS A 34 -14.26 -27.91 -1.44
CA LYS A 34 -14.02 -26.55 -1.00
C LYS A 34 -12.58 -26.13 -1.34
N GLY A 35 -12.40 -24.91 -1.86
CA GLY A 35 -11.11 -24.41 -2.29
C GLY A 35 -10.76 -24.70 -3.76
N HIS A 36 -11.61 -25.43 -4.50
CA HIS A 36 -11.41 -25.62 -5.93
C HIS A 36 -11.66 -24.31 -6.71
N MET A 37 -10.73 -23.93 -7.59
CA MET A 37 -10.82 -22.69 -8.37
C MET A 37 -11.68 -22.93 -9.63
N LEU A 38 -12.61 -22.01 -9.90
CA LEU A 38 -13.39 -21.99 -11.13
C LEU A 38 -12.65 -21.14 -12.18
N PRO A 39 -12.11 -21.72 -13.26
CA PRO A 39 -11.19 -21.01 -14.13
C PRO A 39 -11.87 -19.95 -15.00
N ASP A 40 -13.13 -20.13 -15.37
CA ASP A 40 -13.87 -19.25 -16.26
C ASP A 40 -15.38 -19.29 -16.02
N ASP A 41 -16.13 -18.40 -16.66
CA ASP A 41 -17.59 -18.32 -16.54
C ASP A 41 -18.30 -19.52 -17.15
N LYS A 42 -17.68 -20.25 -18.10
CA LYS A 42 -18.22 -21.50 -18.65
C LYS A 42 -18.23 -22.60 -17.59
N ALA A 43 -17.19 -22.68 -16.76
CA ALA A 43 -17.14 -23.61 -15.64
C ALA A 43 -18.21 -23.29 -14.60
N VAL A 44 -18.47 -22.01 -14.30
CA VAL A 44 -19.54 -21.57 -13.41
C VAL A 44 -20.90 -21.96 -13.96
N GLN A 45 -21.17 -21.64 -15.25
CA GLN A 45 -22.44 -21.95 -15.90
C GLN A 45 -22.69 -23.47 -15.98
N ALA A 46 -21.67 -24.25 -16.32
CA ALA A 46 -21.78 -25.71 -16.40
C ALA A 46 -22.15 -26.36 -15.06
N LEU A 47 -21.70 -25.78 -13.92
CA LEU A 47 -22.10 -26.23 -12.58
C LEU A 47 -23.57 -25.89 -12.28
N LEU A 48 -24.02 -24.72 -12.65
CA LEU A 48 -25.41 -24.28 -12.44
C LEU A 48 -26.39 -25.08 -13.31
N ASP A 49 -26.05 -25.29 -14.58
CA ASP A 49 -26.89 -26.05 -15.56
C ASP A 49 -27.07 -27.54 -15.19
N ARG A 50 -26.06 -28.09 -14.50
CA ARG A 50 -26.11 -29.49 -14.03
C ARG A 50 -26.96 -29.72 -12.79
N GLY A 51 -27.54 -28.65 -12.21
CA GLY A 51 -28.42 -28.77 -11.04
C GLY A 51 -27.71 -29.33 -9.80
N MET A 52 -26.48 -28.85 -9.51
CA MET A 52 -25.68 -29.30 -8.39
C MET A 52 -26.20 -28.79 -7.05
N TYR A 53 -25.68 -29.35 -5.97
CA TYR A 53 -26.09 -29.06 -4.57
C TYR A 53 -24.90 -28.69 -3.71
N VAL A 54 -25.20 -28.03 -2.60
CA VAL A 54 -24.26 -27.73 -1.50
C VAL A 54 -24.90 -28.15 -0.17
N ASP A 55 -24.09 -28.43 0.83
CA ASP A 55 -24.60 -28.68 2.19
C ASP A 55 -25.13 -27.37 2.78
N ALA A 56 -26.38 -27.40 3.26
CA ALA A 56 -27.03 -26.23 3.86
C ALA A 56 -26.26 -25.71 5.09
N ALA A 57 -25.57 -26.58 5.85
CA ALA A 57 -24.74 -26.19 6.98
C ALA A 57 -23.47 -25.49 6.51
N GLU A 58 -22.81 -25.98 5.42
CA GLU A 58 -21.66 -25.30 4.81
C GLU A 58 -22.04 -23.94 4.18
N ALA A 59 -23.22 -23.87 3.55
CA ALA A 59 -23.75 -22.64 2.94
C ALA A 59 -24.20 -21.61 4.03
N ALA A 60 -24.79 -22.08 5.13
CA ALA A 60 -25.21 -21.24 6.27
C ALA A 60 -24.01 -20.79 7.12
N ALA A 61 -22.94 -21.58 7.20
CA ALA A 61 -21.68 -21.18 7.84
C ALA A 61 -21.06 -19.95 7.17
N LYS A 62 -21.34 -19.71 5.88
CA LYS A 62 -20.93 -18.47 5.18
C LYS A 62 -21.85 -17.28 5.51
N LYS A 63 -23.09 -17.49 6.00
CA LYS A 63 -23.99 -16.42 6.47
C LYS A 63 -23.71 -15.95 7.89
N ARG A 64 -23.01 -16.73 8.71
CA ARG A 64 -22.28 -16.16 9.85
C ARG A 64 -21.08 -15.48 9.25
N PRO A 65 -20.83 -14.16 9.52
CA PRO A 65 -19.48 -13.69 9.36
C PRO A 65 -18.66 -14.71 10.18
N ASP A 66 -17.86 -15.54 9.50
CA ASP A 66 -16.76 -16.21 10.16
C ASP A 66 -16.17 -15.13 11.03
N ALA A 67 -16.08 -15.39 12.35
CA ALA A 67 -15.23 -14.58 13.20
C ALA A 67 -13.95 -14.49 12.38
N ALA A 68 -13.75 -13.32 11.75
CA ALA A 68 -12.85 -13.13 10.65
C ALA A 68 -11.56 -13.79 11.12
N LYS A 69 -11.15 -14.88 10.50
CA LYS A 69 -9.76 -15.31 10.56
C LYS A 69 -9.03 -14.04 10.20
N ASP A 70 -8.37 -13.45 11.18
CA ASP A 70 -7.79 -12.12 11.13
C ASP A 70 -6.92 -12.11 9.89
N GLU A 71 -7.51 -11.62 8.77
CA GLU A 71 -6.91 -11.69 7.46
C GLU A 71 -5.60 -10.94 7.59
N SER A 72 -4.47 -11.59 7.28
CA SER A 72 -3.18 -10.99 7.54
C SER A 72 -3.11 -9.61 6.92
N MET A 73 -2.39 -8.70 7.54
CA MET A 73 -2.22 -7.33 7.02
C MET A 73 -1.68 -7.35 5.58
N THR A 74 -0.82 -8.31 5.26
CA THR A 74 -0.28 -8.51 3.91
C THR A 74 -1.34 -8.93 2.90
N THR A 75 -2.28 -9.80 3.28
CA THR A 75 -3.41 -10.20 2.42
C THR A 75 -4.36 -9.02 2.19
N ARG A 76 -4.73 -8.27 3.24
CA ARG A 76 -5.55 -7.06 3.13
C ARG A 76 -4.91 -6.01 2.23
N TRP A 77 -3.59 -5.82 2.37
CA TRP A 77 -2.82 -4.91 1.54
C TRP A 77 -2.86 -5.29 0.05
N GLY A 78 -2.57 -6.56 -0.28
CA GLY A 78 -2.60 -7.04 -1.68
C GLY A 78 -3.99 -6.94 -2.30
N GLY A 79 -5.05 -7.25 -1.54
CA GLY A 79 -6.44 -7.09 -1.98
C GLY A 79 -6.82 -5.63 -2.22
N LEU A 80 -6.32 -4.70 -1.39
CA LEU A 80 -6.55 -3.27 -1.54
C LEU A 80 -5.83 -2.71 -2.79
N GLU A 81 -4.56 -3.08 -2.99
CA GLU A 81 -3.79 -2.69 -4.18
C GLU A 81 -4.49 -3.13 -5.48
N ALA A 82 -4.96 -4.38 -5.53
CA ALA A 82 -5.66 -4.90 -6.71
C ALA A 82 -6.96 -4.14 -7.01
N ARG A 83 -7.76 -3.81 -5.99
CA ARG A 83 -9.01 -3.03 -6.14
C ARG A 83 -8.75 -1.60 -6.59
N LEU A 84 -7.75 -0.93 -6.01
CA LEU A 84 -7.39 0.45 -6.36
C LEU A 84 -6.95 0.59 -7.82
N GLY A 85 -6.33 -0.44 -8.41
CA GLY A 85 -5.88 -0.42 -9.81
C GLY A 85 -7.00 -0.17 -10.80
N THR A 86 -8.20 -0.67 -10.54
CA THR A 86 -9.39 -0.44 -11.37
C THR A 86 -10.16 0.81 -10.89
N LEU A 87 -10.33 0.97 -9.58
CA LEU A 87 -11.10 2.04 -8.99
C LEU A 87 -10.63 3.43 -9.43
N LEU A 88 -9.34 3.73 -9.26
CA LEU A 88 -8.81 5.06 -9.53
C LEU A 88 -8.87 5.48 -11.02
N LYS A 89 -9.06 4.53 -11.93
CA LYS A 89 -9.23 4.78 -13.36
C LYS A 89 -10.69 4.99 -13.79
N SER A 90 -11.64 4.83 -12.89
CA SER A 90 -13.08 4.88 -13.18
C SER A 90 -13.78 6.04 -12.46
N SER A 91 -13.19 7.24 -12.48
CA SER A 91 -13.75 8.42 -11.81
C SER A 91 -15.13 8.87 -12.31
N SER A 92 -15.54 8.42 -13.51
CA SER A 92 -16.88 8.66 -14.06
C SER A 92 -17.95 7.62 -13.63
N ASP A 93 -17.56 6.57 -12.89
CA ASP A 93 -18.50 5.58 -12.36
C ASP A 93 -19.37 6.23 -11.27
N GLN A 94 -20.68 6.03 -11.31
CA GLN A 94 -21.62 6.57 -10.32
C GLN A 94 -21.35 6.15 -8.88
N PHE A 95 -20.64 5.02 -8.67
CA PHE A 95 -20.25 4.50 -7.35
C PHE A 95 -18.80 4.82 -6.99
N PHE A 96 -18.14 5.69 -7.76
CA PHE A 96 -16.71 5.99 -7.56
C PHE A 96 -16.40 6.45 -6.14
N LEU A 97 -17.10 7.48 -5.65
CA LEU A 97 -16.86 8.03 -4.30
C LEU A 97 -17.21 7.04 -3.18
N GLU A 98 -18.25 6.23 -3.35
CA GLU A 98 -18.58 5.17 -2.39
C GLU A 98 -17.42 4.21 -2.23
N ARG A 99 -16.89 3.70 -3.35
CA ARG A 99 -15.73 2.79 -3.37
C ARG A 99 -14.43 3.42 -2.88
N VAL A 100 -14.22 4.73 -3.13
CA VAL A 100 -13.09 5.47 -2.56
C VAL A 100 -13.22 5.55 -1.04
N ASN A 101 -14.43 5.80 -0.51
CA ASN A 101 -14.68 5.78 0.93
C ASN A 101 -14.44 4.38 1.54
N GLU A 102 -14.86 3.30 0.88
CA GLU A 102 -14.51 1.93 1.28
C GLU A 102 -12.98 1.70 1.33
N ALA A 103 -12.25 2.27 0.38
CA ALA A 103 -10.78 2.19 0.38
C ALA A 103 -10.18 2.99 1.54
N ILE A 104 -10.71 4.17 1.86
CA ILE A 104 -10.32 4.96 3.05
C ILE A 104 -10.55 4.13 4.31
N ASP A 105 -11.72 3.49 4.44
CA ASP A 105 -12.08 2.63 5.58
C ASP A 105 -11.18 1.39 5.70
N ALA A 106 -10.61 0.92 4.58
CA ALA A 106 -9.64 -0.16 4.59
C ALA A 106 -8.22 0.29 4.94
N ILE A 107 -7.82 1.52 4.59
CA ILE A 107 -6.47 2.08 4.85
C ILE A 107 -6.35 2.56 6.30
N ALA A 108 -7.33 3.27 6.83
CA ALA A 108 -7.25 3.90 8.15
C ALA A 108 -6.86 2.89 9.26
N PRO A 109 -7.44 1.67 9.34
CA PRO A 109 -7.07 0.68 10.36
C PRO A 109 -5.64 0.11 10.19
N LEU A 110 -5.04 0.17 8.99
CA LEU A 110 -3.66 -0.29 8.79
C LEU A 110 -2.67 0.55 9.60
N ALA A 111 -2.93 1.86 9.70
CA ALA A 111 -2.14 2.78 10.52
C ALA A 111 -2.34 2.57 12.02
N ASP A 112 -3.44 1.96 12.45
CA ASP A 112 -3.75 1.64 13.85
C ASP A 112 -3.20 0.28 14.29
N GLY A 113 -2.86 -0.58 13.33
CA GLY A 113 -2.32 -1.91 13.53
C GLY A 113 -0.80 -1.95 13.74
N ASN A 114 -0.13 -2.85 13.02
CA ASN A 114 1.32 -2.96 13.07
C ASN A 114 1.98 -1.93 12.13
N VAL A 115 2.32 -0.76 12.67
CA VAL A 115 2.94 0.35 11.91
C VAL A 115 4.28 -0.07 11.29
N ASP A 116 5.07 -0.90 11.97
CA ASP A 116 6.36 -1.35 11.44
C ASP A 116 6.18 -2.26 10.22
N LEU A 117 5.19 -3.14 10.25
CA LEU A 117 4.82 -3.96 9.09
C LEU A 117 4.27 -3.08 7.95
N LEU A 118 3.46 -2.06 8.24
CA LEU A 118 2.96 -1.13 7.21
C LEU A 118 4.11 -0.39 6.53
N ILE A 119 5.04 0.18 7.29
CA ILE A 119 6.23 0.85 6.75
C ILE A 119 7.07 -0.14 5.91
N PHE A 120 7.24 -1.37 6.41
CA PHE A 120 7.94 -2.44 5.68
C PHE A 120 7.29 -2.71 4.32
N MET A 121 5.97 -2.88 4.27
CA MET A 121 5.25 -3.14 3.01
C MET A 121 5.37 -1.99 2.02
N ILE A 122 5.31 -0.74 2.49
CA ILE A 122 5.50 0.45 1.67
C ILE A 122 6.92 0.48 1.08
N LEU A 123 7.96 0.25 1.89
CA LEU A 123 9.35 0.37 1.47
C LEU A 123 9.86 -0.87 0.70
N ARG A 124 9.22 -2.03 0.87
CA ARG A 124 9.59 -3.31 0.20
C ARG A 124 8.61 -3.73 -0.87
N HIS A 125 7.87 -2.76 -1.40
CA HIS A 125 6.94 -3.02 -2.51
C HIS A 125 7.67 -3.64 -3.71
N ASP A 126 7.02 -4.63 -4.35
CA ASP A 126 7.51 -5.24 -5.58
C ASP A 126 7.24 -4.32 -6.79
N HIS A 127 8.31 -3.77 -7.34
CA HIS A 127 8.29 -2.89 -8.50
C HIS A 127 8.23 -3.64 -9.85
N SER A 128 7.87 -4.93 -9.86
CA SER A 128 7.80 -5.75 -11.10
C SER A 128 6.72 -5.27 -12.07
N ARG A 129 5.74 -4.48 -11.61
CA ARG A 129 4.63 -3.93 -12.41
C ARG A 129 4.69 -2.40 -12.50
N PRO A 130 5.66 -1.84 -13.21
CA PRO A 130 5.89 -0.39 -13.20
C PRO A 130 4.75 0.43 -13.83
N LEU A 131 3.91 -0.17 -14.69
CA LEU A 131 2.71 0.50 -15.24
C LEU A 131 1.64 0.78 -14.17
N ASN A 132 1.66 0.06 -13.05
CA ASN A 132 0.79 0.32 -11.90
C ASN A 132 1.36 1.39 -10.94
N TYR A 133 2.44 2.06 -11.34
CA TYR A 133 3.15 3.02 -10.50
C TYR A 133 2.20 4.04 -9.85
N GLY A 134 1.31 4.67 -10.63
CA GLY A 134 0.38 5.69 -10.12
C GLY A 134 -0.51 5.16 -9.00
N THR A 135 -1.11 3.99 -9.18
CA THR A 135 -1.98 3.35 -8.18
C THR A 135 -1.21 3.01 -6.89
N VAL A 136 -0.05 2.40 -7.04
CA VAL A 136 0.81 2.01 -5.91
C VAL A 136 1.28 3.26 -5.15
N HIS A 137 1.67 4.29 -5.88
CA HIS A 137 2.07 5.57 -5.31
C HIS A 137 0.93 6.21 -4.50
N SER A 138 -0.31 6.21 -5.02
CA SER A 138 -1.49 6.70 -4.30
C SER A 138 -1.75 5.91 -3.01
N LEU A 139 -1.67 4.57 -3.05
CA LEU A 139 -1.85 3.72 -1.87
C LEU A 139 -0.78 4.01 -0.79
N HIS A 140 0.49 4.10 -1.20
CA HIS A 140 1.59 4.39 -0.28
C HIS A 140 1.46 5.78 0.33
N THR A 141 1.17 6.80 -0.49
CA THR A 141 0.96 8.18 -0.03
C THR A 141 -0.21 8.26 0.95
N ALA A 142 -1.35 7.63 0.64
CA ALA A 142 -2.51 7.59 1.53
C ALA A 142 -2.21 6.90 2.87
N SER A 143 -1.47 5.80 2.84
CA SER A 143 -1.08 5.07 4.05
C SER A 143 -0.14 5.90 4.95
N ILE A 144 0.82 6.61 4.37
CA ILE A 144 1.70 7.51 5.13
C ILE A 144 0.91 8.72 5.65
N CYS A 145 0.04 9.32 4.85
CA CYS A 145 -0.84 10.40 5.30
C CYS A 145 -1.72 9.96 6.47
N SER A 146 -2.23 8.73 6.46
CA SER A 146 -2.96 8.15 7.59
C SER A 146 -2.11 8.06 8.86
N LEU A 147 -0.85 7.60 8.75
CA LEU A 147 0.09 7.56 9.88
C LEU A 147 0.39 8.96 10.44
N LEU A 148 0.70 9.92 9.55
CA LEU A 148 1.11 11.27 9.95
C LEU A 148 -0.05 12.07 10.53
N SER A 149 -1.26 11.99 9.95
CA SER A 149 -2.45 12.67 10.46
C SER A 149 -2.85 12.16 11.85
N ARG A 150 -2.71 10.85 12.08
CA ARG A 150 -2.87 10.27 13.43
C ARG A 150 -1.83 10.80 14.41
N ARG A 151 -0.55 10.81 14.04
CA ARG A 151 0.53 11.36 14.88
C ARG A 151 0.33 12.83 15.17
N LYS A 152 -0.21 13.60 14.23
CA LYS A 152 -0.56 15.00 14.38
C LYS A 152 -1.77 15.22 15.31
N GLY A 153 -2.56 14.18 15.55
CA GLY A 153 -3.77 14.25 16.36
C GLY A 153 -4.97 14.87 15.63
N TRP A 154 -5.01 14.78 14.31
CA TRP A 154 -6.16 15.27 13.54
C TRP A 154 -7.43 14.48 13.86
N ALA A 155 -8.56 15.18 13.88
CA ALA A 155 -9.88 14.58 14.06
C ALA A 155 -10.23 13.63 12.89
N GLU A 156 -11.12 12.69 13.14
CA GLU A 156 -11.49 11.67 12.13
C GLU A 156 -11.92 12.26 10.78
N PRO A 157 -12.74 13.33 10.68
CA PRO A 157 -13.06 13.92 9.38
C PRO A 157 -11.83 14.38 8.60
N GLN A 158 -10.90 15.08 9.27
CA GLN A 158 -9.66 15.56 8.64
C GLN A 158 -8.74 14.40 8.21
N ARG A 159 -8.70 13.31 9.01
CA ARG A 159 -7.96 12.10 8.66
C ARG A 159 -8.54 11.43 7.40
N ARG A 160 -9.87 11.37 7.28
CA ARG A 160 -10.54 10.85 6.09
C ARG A 160 -10.25 11.71 4.87
N SER A 161 -10.33 13.04 5.00
CA SER A 161 -10.06 13.98 3.91
C SER A 161 -8.64 13.84 3.37
N ILE A 162 -7.62 13.76 4.23
CA ILE A 162 -6.22 13.61 3.76
C ILE A 162 -5.95 12.24 3.13
N ILE A 163 -6.54 11.15 3.64
CA ILE A 163 -6.40 9.82 3.03
C ILE A 163 -7.06 9.81 1.65
N GLY A 164 -8.26 10.37 1.54
CA GLY A 164 -8.99 10.49 0.28
C GLY A 164 -8.24 11.36 -0.73
N ALA A 165 -7.72 12.52 -0.30
CA ALA A 165 -6.91 13.39 -1.14
C ALA A 165 -5.65 12.66 -1.66
N ALA A 166 -4.95 11.94 -0.81
CA ALA A 166 -3.77 11.17 -1.19
C ALA A 166 -4.08 10.02 -2.17
N LEU A 167 -5.24 9.37 -2.04
CA LEU A 167 -5.70 8.36 -3.00
C LEU A 167 -6.00 8.94 -4.36
N THR A 168 -6.55 10.16 -4.41
CA THR A 168 -7.18 10.71 -5.61
C THR A 168 -6.42 11.87 -6.25
N MET A 169 -5.36 12.39 -5.63
CA MET A 169 -4.60 13.54 -6.15
C MET A 169 -4.11 13.37 -7.59
N ASN A 170 -3.82 12.14 -8.01
CA ASN A 170 -3.21 11.82 -9.30
C ASN A 170 -4.17 11.15 -10.30
N ILE A 171 -5.48 11.10 -10.06
CA ILE A 171 -6.45 10.40 -10.93
C ILE A 171 -6.45 10.93 -12.36
N ALA A 172 -6.07 12.19 -12.57
CA ALA A 172 -5.97 12.81 -13.89
C ALA A 172 -4.71 12.40 -14.69
N MET A 173 -3.72 11.72 -14.06
CA MET A 173 -2.46 11.40 -14.73
C MET A 173 -1.91 9.99 -14.42
N LEU A 174 -2.73 9.05 -13.94
CA LEU A 174 -2.27 7.70 -13.56
C LEU A 174 -1.54 6.97 -14.68
N ASP A 175 -2.07 7.02 -15.91
CA ASP A 175 -1.45 6.36 -17.07
C ASP A 175 -0.16 7.07 -17.50
N LEU A 176 -0.12 8.40 -17.42
CA LEU A 176 1.10 9.17 -17.65
C LEU A 176 2.17 8.81 -16.61
N GLN A 177 1.82 8.73 -15.33
CA GLN A 177 2.75 8.30 -14.29
C GLN A 177 3.32 6.90 -14.57
N GLY A 178 2.49 5.94 -14.98
CA GLY A 178 2.91 4.60 -15.38
C GLY A 178 3.88 4.63 -16.55
N SER A 179 3.57 5.39 -17.61
CA SER A 179 4.44 5.53 -18.79
C SER A 179 5.78 6.19 -18.46
N LEU A 180 5.78 7.22 -17.62
CA LEU A 180 7.00 7.90 -17.16
C LEU A 180 7.86 7.01 -16.23
N ALA A 181 7.25 6.06 -15.52
CA ALA A 181 7.98 5.15 -14.65
C ALA A 181 8.84 4.13 -15.41
N VAL A 182 8.43 3.74 -16.63
CA VAL A 182 9.10 2.71 -17.44
C VAL A 182 10.14 3.24 -18.42
N ARG A 183 10.12 4.52 -18.74
CA ARG A 183 11.05 5.10 -19.72
C ARG A 183 12.12 5.97 -19.07
N SER A 184 13.25 6.06 -19.73
CA SER A 184 14.30 7.05 -19.44
C SER A 184 14.02 8.35 -20.21
N GLY A 185 14.47 9.48 -19.66
CA GLY A 185 14.32 10.78 -20.28
C GLY A 185 13.39 11.72 -19.51
N ARG A 186 13.38 12.98 -19.94
CA ARG A 186 12.51 14.03 -19.36
C ARG A 186 11.13 13.97 -20.00
N PRO A 187 10.06 14.38 -19.29
CA PRO A 187 8.76 14.59 -19.89
C PRO A 187 8.85 15.58 -21.07
N SER A 188 8.09 15.36 -22.15
CA SER A 188 7.88 16.32 -23.24
C SER A 188 7.16 17.57 -22.70
N ASP A 189 7.08 18.63 -23.50
CA ASP A 189 6.39 19.85 -23.08
C ASP A 189 4.91 19.59 -22.85
N THR A 190 4.24 18.82 -23.72
CA THR A 190 2.83 18.43 -23.55
C THR A 190 2.62 17.60 -22.26
N GLU A 191 3.51 16.67 -21.97
CA GLU A 191 3.42 15.88 -20.72
C GLU A 191 3.69 16.74 -19.48
N ARG A 192 4.55 17.74 -19.61
CA ARG A 192 4.82 18.69 -18.53
C ARG A 192 3.59 19.57 -18.26
N ASP A 193 2.89 20.00 -19.31
CA ASP A 193 1.62 20.72 -19.17
C ASP A 193 0.57 19.84 -18.47
N GLN A 194 0.44 18.54 -18.84
CA GLN A 194 -0.42 17.60 -18.15
C GLN A 194 -0.02 17.45 -16.67
N ILE A 195 1.27 17.34 -16.37
CA ILE A 195 1.78 17.29 -15.00
C ILE A 195 1.42 18.57 -14.24
N ASN A 196 1.56 19.75 -14.85
CA ASN A 196 1.28 21.00 -14.17
C ASN A 196 -0.22 21.24 -13.93
N GLN A 197 -1.09 20.70 -14.79
CA GLN A 197 -2.54 20.90 -14.69
C GLN A 197 -3.26 19.79 -13.91
N HIS A 198 -2.62 18.64 -13.65
CA HIS A 198 -3.32 17.49 -13.07
C HIS A 198 -3.98 17.77 -11.70
N PRO A 199 -3.47 18.67 -10.83
CA PRO A 199 -4.15 18.92 -9.55
C PRO A 199 -5.52 19.53 -9.74
N THR A 200 -5.64 20.52 -10.64
CA THR A 200 -6.91 21.15 -10.99
C THR A 200 -7.86 20.15 -11.67
N ILE A 201 -7.35 19.42 -12.68
CA ILE A 201 -8.16 18.43 -13.39
C ILE A 201 -8.64 17.32 -12.45
N ALA A 202 -7.80 16.86 -11.53
CA ALA A 202 -8.19 15.85 -10.53
C ALA A 202 -9.30 16.36 -9.59
N ALA A 203 -9.21 17.59 -9.13
CA ALA A 203 -10.25 18.20 -8.31
C ALA A 203 -11.57 18.38 -9.08
N ASP A 204 -11.52 18.75 -10.36
CA ASP A 204 -12.70 18.88 -11.22
C ASP A 204 -13.37 17.52 -11.45
N LEU A 205 -12.59 16.46 -11.67
CA LEU A 205 -13.11 15.08 -11.75
C LEU A 205 -13.81 14.66 -10.44
N LEU A 206 -13.25 15.02 -9.30
CA LEU A 206 -13.83 14.72 -7.99
C LEU A 206 -15.12 15.50 -7.76
N ARG A 207 -15.18 16.78 -8.13
CA ARG A 207 -16.44 17.59 -8.08
C ARG A 207 -17.49 17.00 -9.00
N ALA A 208 -17.12 16.60 -10.20
CA ALA A 208 -18.04 15.95 -11.15
C ALA A 208 -18.56 14.60 -10.62
N ALA A 209 -17.76 13.87 -9.83
CA ALA A 209 -18.18 12.67 -9.15
C ALA A 209 -19.06 12.93 -7.91
N GLY A 210 -19.27 14.22 -7.51
CA GLY A 210 -20.12 14.62 -6.40
C GLY A 210 -19.39 14.84 -5.07
N LEU A 211 -18.05 14.93 -5.05
CA LEU A 211 -17.31 15.23 -3.82
C LEU A 211 -17.57 16.68 -3.38
N THR A 212 -17.98 16.87 -2.12
CA THR A 212 -18.27 18.17 -1.50
C THR A 212 -17.33 18.52 -0.35
N ASP A 213 -16.43 17.60 0.04
CA ASP A 213 -15.43 17.84 1.09
C ASP A 213 -14.38 18.86 0.61
N THR A 214 -14.46 20.06 1.16
CA THR A 214 -13.61 21.20 0.78
C THR A 214 -12.15 20.99 1.19
N ASP A 215 -11.87 20.35 2.32
CA ASP A 215 -10.51 20.05 2.78
C ASP A 215 -9.83 19.07 1.83
N TRP A 216 -10.54 18.02 1.42
CA TRP A 216 -10.06 17.05 0.45
C TRP A 216 -9.79 17.69 -0.91
N LEU A 217 -10.77 18.43 -1.47
CA LEU A 217 -10.64 19.12 -2.76
C LEU A 217 -9.46 20.10 -2.75
N THR A 218 -9.35 20.93 -1.70
CA THR A 218 -8.26 21.91 -1.57
C THR A 218 -6.89 21.22 -1.45
N ALA A 219 -6.81 20.11 -0.71
CA ALA A 219 -5.57 19.34 -0.60
C ALA A 219 -5.15 18.78 -1.97
N VAL A 220 -6.09 18.29 -2.78
CA VAL A 220 -5.81 17.82 -4.15
C VAL A 220 -5.35 18.96 -5.05
N GLU A 221 -6.01 20.12 -5.03
CA GLU A 221 -5.65 21.27 -5.86
C GLU A 221 -4.27 21.85 -5.52
N GLN A 222 -3.90 21.84 -4.24
CA GLN A 222 -2.72 22.52 -3.73
C GLN A 222 -1.52 21.63 -3.43
N HIS A 223 -1.57 20.31 -3.71
CA HIS A 223 -0.49 19.39 -3.28
C HIS A 223 0.85 19.61 -3.97
N HIS A 224 0.94 20.47 -4.95
CA HIS A 224 2.19 20.94 -5.56
C HIS A 224 2.50 22.41 -5.27
N GLU A 225 1.65 23.08 -4.49
CA GLU A 225 1.92 24.44 -4.06
C GLU A 225 3.05 24.50 -3.03
N VAL A 226 3.75 25.60 -3.03
CA VAL A 226 4.91 25.86 -2.15
C VAL A 226 4.66 27.18 -1.41
N THR A 227 4.88 27.18 -0.12
CA THR A 227 4.85 28.42 0.67
C THR A 227 5.74 29.48 0.02
N GLY A 228 5.19 30.66 -0.20
CA GLY A 228 5.83 31.74 -0.97
C GLY A 228 5.46 31.77 -2.46
N GLY A 229 4.41 31.02 -2.88
CA GLY A 229 3.79 31.15 -4.22
C GLY A 229 4.64 30.65 -5.38
N THR A 230 5.66 29.81 -5.14
CA THR A 230 6.55 29.27 -6.18
C THR A 230 6.13 27.88 -6.67
N GLY A 231 5.00 27.39 -6.21
CA GLY A 231 4.40 26.13 -6.62
C GLY A 231 3.57 26.22 -7.90
N TYR A 232 2.74 25.21 -8.13
CA TYR A 232 1.78 25.13 -9.24
C TYR A 232 0.54 24.33 -8.79
N PRO A 233 -0.60 24.43 -9.48
CA PRO A 233 -0.91 25.24 -10.67
C PRO A 233 -1.34 26.67 -10.36
N LEU A 234 -1.73 26.97 -9.10
CA LEU A 234 -2.41 28.20 -8.70
C LEU A 234 -1.48 29.28 -8.15
N ASN A 235 -0.23 28.93 -7.83
CA ASN A 235 0.77 29.80 -7.21
C ASN A 235 0.30 30.38 -5.85
N VAL A 236 -0.32 29.52 -5.03
CA VAL A 236 -0.84 29.90 -3.71
C VAL A 236 0.30 30.24 -2.77
N GLU A 237 0.28 31.44 -2.17
CA GLU A 237 1.31 31.88 -1.22
C GLU A 237 1.35 31.02 0.05
N GLU A 238 0.17 30.71 0.61
CA GLU A 238 0.02 29.92 1.83
C GLU A 238 -0.87 28.71 1.58
N PRO A 239 -0.33 27.59 1.09
CA PRO A 239 -1.07 26.34 0.93
C PRO A 239 -1.55 25.83 2.29
N THR A 240 -2.71 25.17 2.31
CA THR A 240 -3.27 24.62 3.57
C THR A 240 -2.30 23.62 4.21
N GLU A 241 -2.42 23.44 5.54
CA GLU A 241 -1.58 22.46 6.26
C GLU A 241 -1.75 21.05 5.67
N MET A 242 -2.96 20.69 5.26
CA MET A 242 -3.26 19.39 4.64
C MET A 242 -2.58 19.25 3.27
N ALA A 243 -2.62 20.26 2.43
CA ALA A 243 -1.94 20.28 1.14
C ALA A 243 -0.42 20.18 1.30
N ARG A 244 0.16 20.89 2.26
CA ARG A 244 1.61 20.80 2.57
C ARG A 244 2.01 19.40 3.06
N MET A 245 1.21 18.78 3.94
CA MET A 245 1.45 17.41 4.38
C MET A 245 1.43 16.45 3.18
N LEU A 246 0.41 16.56 2.33
CA LEU A 246 0.27 15.73 1.12
C LEU A 246 1.47 15.91 0.20
N ARG A 247 1.88 17.13 -0.07
CA ARG A 247 3.06 17.47 -0.87
C ARG A 247 4.33 16.83 -0.34
N PHE A 248 4.56 16.90 0.98
CA PHE A 248 5.76 16.31 1.57
C PHE A 248 5.78 14.79 1.46
N VAL A 249 4.63 14.15 1.65
CA VAL A 249 4.52 12.69 1.51
C VAL A 249 4.66 12.26 0.06
N ASP A 250 4.01 12.95 -0.88
CA ASP A 250 4.17 12.73 -2.32
C ASP A 250 5.63 12.82 -2.75
N THR A 251 6.30 13.91 -2.38
CA THR A 251 7.72 14.14 -2.70
C THR A 251 8.62 13.06 -2.09
N PHE A 252 8.38 12.66 -0.84
CA PHE A 252 9.11 11.60 -0.17
C PHE A 252 8.97 10.27 -0.90
N MET A 253 7.73 9.89 -1.22
CA MET A 253 7.45 8.65 -1.96
C MET A 253 8.00 8.68 -3.37
N ALA A 254 7.89 9.82 -4.06
CA ALA A 254 8.46 9.97 -5.39
C ALA A 254 9.99 9.81 -5.40
N LYS A 255 10.71 10.24 -4.35
CA LYS A 255 12.16 10.03 -4.20
C LYS A 255 12.53 8.59 -3.86
N HIS A 256 11.71 7.92 -3.05
CA HIS A 256 11.96 6.54 -2.64
C HIS A 256 11.56 5.52 -3.72
N SER A 257 10.56 5.82 -4.53
CA SER A 257 10.05 4.90 -5.56
C SER A 257 11.01 4.73 -6.73
N ARG A 258 11.18 3.48 -7.20
CA ARG A 258 12.00 3.16 -8.35
C ARG A 258 11.35 3.65 -9.65
N ARG A 259 12.14 4.33 -10.50
CA ARG A 259 11.76 4.72 -11.86
C ARG A 259 12.93 4.45 -12.81
N ALA A 260 12.67 4.21 -14.08
CA ALA A 260 13.72 3.93 -15.07
C ALA A 260 14.75 5.07 -15.19
N CYS A 261 14.31 6.32 -14.98
CA CYS A 261 15.15 7.50 -15.09
C CYS A 261 15.93 7.86 -13.81
N ARG A 262 15.69 7.17 -12.67
CA ARG A 262 16.29 7.56 -11.38
C ARG A 262 16.46 6.36 -10.45
N LYS A 263 17.64 6.24 -9.83
CA LYS A 263 17.86 5.31 -8.72
C LYS A 263 16.97 5.68 -7.52
N THR A 264 16.52 4.67 -6.80
CA THR A 264 15.83 4.84 -5.53
C THR A 264 16.75 5.49 -4.51
N GLN A 265 16.22 6.41 -3.74
CA GLN A 265 16.93 7.02 -2.63
C GLN A 265 16.53 6.28 -1.34
N PRO A 266 17.48 5.92 -0.46
CA PRO A 266 17.16 5.35 0.84
C PRO A 266 16.18 6.25 1.62
N ALA A 267 15.19 5.65 2.28
CA ALA A 267 14.09 6.40 2.91
C ALA A 267 14.59 7.45 3.92
N HIS A 268 15.60 7.13 4.74
CA HIS A 268 16.17 8.09 5.69
C HIS A 268 16.85 9.29 5.02
N GLN A 269 17.47 9.08 3.84
CA GLN A 269 18.09 10.16 3.08
C GLN A 269 17.02 11.01 2.38
N ALA A 270 16.00 10.37 1.79
CA ALA A 270 14.87 11.07 1.17
C ALA A 270 14.15 11.98 2.18
N ALA A 271 13.92 11.48 3.41
CA ALA A 271 13.30 12.24 4.49
C ALA A 271 14.17 13.41 4.97
N ARG A 272 15.48 13.20 5.12
CA ARG A 272 16.43 14.26 5.50
C ARG A 272 16.51 15.35 4.46
N ASP A 273 16.64 14.98 3.18
CA ASP A 273 16.70 15.93 2.07
C ASP A 273 15.41 16.75 1.99
N LEU A 274 14.26 16.10 2.19
CA LEU A 274 12.97 16.77 2.22
C LEU A 274 12.91 17.83 3.34
N PHE A 275 13.31 17.45 4.55
CA PHE A 275 13.32 18.35 5.70
C PHE A 275 14.24 19.56 5.46
N THR A 276 15.43 19.34 4.92
CA THR A 276 16.38 20.41 4.58
C THR A 276 15.82 21.35 3.52
N HIS A 277 15.24 20.80 2.43
CA HIS A 277 14.67 21.61 1.34
C HIS A 277 13.38 22.35 1.73
N SER A 278 12.67 21.86 2.76
CA SER A 278 11.47 22.53 3.28
C SER A 278 11.80 23.67 4.28
N GLY A 279 13.07 24.02 4.49
CA GLY A 279 13.47 25.01 5.49
C GLY A 279 13.22 24.54 6.93
N GLY A 280 13.13 23.23 7.15
CA GLY A 280 12.87 22.67 8.49
C GLY A 280 11.38 22.63 8.86
N ASP A 281 10.47 22.59 7.88
CA ASP A 281 9.02 22.52 8.16
C ASP A 281 8.70 21.36 9.10
N PRO A 282 7.95 21.60 10.21
CA PRO A 282 7.59 20.59 11.17
C PRO A 282 6.84 19.38 10.58
N LEU A 283 6.04 19.56 9.51
CA LEU A 283 5.34 18.47 8.83
C LEU A 283 6.32 17.54 8.12
N ALA A 284 7.34 18.07 7.44
CA ALA A 284 8.42 17.27 6.88
C ALA A 284 9.20 16.52 7.98
N GLY A 285 9.37 17.16 9.15
CA GLY A 285 9.97 16.55 10.34
C GLY A 285 9.19 15.35 10.89
N LEU A 286 7.86 15.28 10.69
CA LEU A 286 7.06 14.13 11.09
C LEU A 286 7.45 12.86 10.30
N ILE A 287 7.81 13.00 9.03
CA ILE A 287 8.26 11.87 8.20
C ILE A 287 9.54 11.28 8.80
N ILE A 288 10.52 12.13 9.17
CA ILE A 288 11.75 11.68 9.83
C ILE A 288 11.44 10.94 11.13
N LYS A 289 10.52 11.48 11.94
CA LYS A 289 10.13 10.86 13.22
C LYS A 289 9.41 9.53 13.03
N GLU A 290 8.62 9.38 11.94
CA GLU A 290 7.87 8.16 11.69
C GLU A 290 8.76 7.06 11.10
N PHE A 291 9.63 7.38 10.15
CA PHE A 291 10.48 6.38 9.50
C PHE A 291 11.77 6.09 10.29
N GLY A 292 12.27 7.05 11.05
CA GLY A 292 13.53 6.92 11.79
C GLY A 292 14.76 6.89 10.87
N ILE A 293 15.91 6.52 11.45
CA ILE A 293 17.18 6.40 10.72
C ILE A 293 17.23 5.09 9.91
N TYR A 294 16.78 4.01 10.52
CA TYR A 294 16.72 2.67 9.92
C TYR A 294 15.27 2.19 9.94
N PRO A 295 14.47 2.54 8.94
CA PRO A 295 13.06 2.15 8.91
C PRO A 295 12.89 0.65 8.66
N PRO A 296 11.76 0.06 9.10
CA PRO A 296 11.38 -1.29 8.71
C PRO A 296 11.48 -1.48 7.20
N GLY A 297 12.15 -2.55 6.76
CA GLY A 297 12.47 -2.79 5.36
C GLY A 297 13.86 -2.31 4.90
N ALA A 298 14.58 -1.51 5.70
CA ALA A 298 15.96 -1.15 5.37
C ALA A 298 16.90 -2.34 5.54
N TYR A 299 17.83 -2.52 4.61
CA TYR A 299 18.92 -3.50 4.73
C TYR A 299 20.13 -2.87 5.41
N VAL A 300 20.71 -3.61 6.35
CA VAL A 300 21.82 -3.14 7.19
C VAL A 300 22.90 -4.22 7.34
N LYS A 301 24.13 -3.78 7.54
CA LYS A 301 25.27 -4.63 7.91
C LYS A 301 25.51 -4.49 9.40
N LEU A 302 25.65 -5.62 10.08
CA LEU A 302 25.92 -5.68 11.52
C LEU A 302 27.42 -5.80 11.80
N ALA A 303 27.83 -5.40 13.00
CA ALA A 303 29.22 -5.56 13.49
C ALA A 303 29.67 -7.03 13.51
N SER A 304 28.71 -7.97 13.62
CA SER A 304 28.96 -9.42 13.49
C SER A 304 29.40 -9.87 12.09
N GLY A 305 29.24 -9.00 11.05
CA GLY A 305 29.44 -9.34 9.64
C GLY A 305 28.14 -9.77 8.92
N GLU A 306 27.07 -10.07 9.64
CA GLU A 306 25.77 -10.46 9.08
C GLU A 306 25.12 -9.30 8.31
N VAL A 307 24.41 -9.61 7.24
CA VAL A 307 23.45 -8.70 6.61
C VAL A 307 22.06 -9.01 7.18
N ALA A 308 21.33 -7.97 7.51
CA ALA A 308 20.01 -8.07 8.13
C ALA A 308 19.01 -7.07 7.51
N ILE A 309 17.72 -7.34 7.70
CA ILE A 309 16.64 -6.43 7.34
C ILE A 309 15.95 -5.94 8.61
N VAL A 310 15.68 -4.65 8.68
CA VAL A 310 14.96 -4.04 9.81
C VAL A 310 13.50 -4.48 9.76
N THR A 311 12.99 -4.99 10.87
CA THR A 311 11.59 -5.41 11.00
C THR A 311 10.80 -4.63 12.03
N GLN A 312 11.47 -4.02 13.02
CA GLN A 312 10.80 -3.26 14.06
C GLN A 312 11.68 -2.10 14.51
N ARG A 313 11.07 -0.93 14.69
CA ARG A 313 11.76 0.23 15.28
C ARG A 313 12.12 -0.08 16.73
N GLY A 314 13.26 0.40 17.17
CA GLY A 314 13.74 0.24 18.54
C GLY A 314 13.30 1.36 19.47
N ALA A 315 13.66 1.24 20.74
CA ALA A 315 13.47 2.29 21.75
C ALA A 315 14.25 3.57 21.37
N THR A 316 15.36 3.42 20.67
CA THR A 316 16.17 4.52 20.13
C THR A 316 16.22 4.44 18.60
N ALA A 317 16.35 5.59 17.94
CA ALA A 317 16.30 5.70 16.48
C ALA A 317 17.41 4.92 15.74
N ASN A 318 18.51 4.59 16.44
CA ASN A 318 19.68 3.91 15.88
C ASN A 318 19.83 2.45 16.29
N ALA A 319 18.88 1.89 17.07
CA ALA A 319 18.95 0.52 17.56
C ALA A 319 17.62 -0.24 17.30
N PRO A 320 17.26 -0.49 16.02
CA PRO A 320 16.07 -1.26 15.67
C PRO A 320 16.26 -2.75 15.93
N MET A 321 15.16 -3.51 15.96
CA MET A 321 15.18 -4.96 15.84
C MET A 321 15.29 -5.36 14.37
N VAL A 322 16.14 -6.34 14.08
CA VAL A 322 16.39 -6.77 12.71
C VAL A 322 16.33 -8.30 12.59
N MET A 323 16.08 -8.78 11.38
CA MET A 323 16.20 -10.19 11.01
C MET A 323 17.47 -10.39 10.18
N ALA A 324 18.47 -11.10 10.70
CA ALA A 324 19.66 -11.50 9.95
C ALA A 324 19.23 -12.44 8.81
N ILE A 325 19.61 -12.10 7.58
CA ILE A 325 19.33 -12.85 6.36
C ILE A 325 20.57 -13.55 5.80
N THR A 326 21.75 -13.24 6.34
CA THR A 326 22.99 -13.98 6.07
C THR A 326 23.64 -14.41 7.38
N ASN A 327 24.54 -15.40 7.30
CA ASN A 327 25.47 -15.69 8.37
C ASN A 327 26.64 -14.67 8.38
N LYS A 328 27.58 -14.85 9.32
CA LYS A 328 28.75 -13.97 9.48
C LYS A 328 29.71 -13.99 8.27
N ASN A 329 29.66 -15.06 7.47
CA ASN A 329 30.44 -15.21 6.25
C ASN A 329 29.77 -14.59 5.01
N GLY A 330 28.53 -14.10 5.15
CA GLY A 330 27.73 -13.54 4.06
C GLY A 330 26.89 -14.57 3.29
N ASP A 331 26.85 -15.84 3.72
CA ASP A 331 26.00 -16.86 3.09
C ASP A 331 24.54 -16.66 3.50
N PRO A 332 23.58 -16.79 2.56
CA PRO A 332 22.16 -16.65 2.85
C PRO A 332 21.67 -17.66 3.88
N LEU A 333 20.82 -17.21 4.80
CA LEU A 333 20.12 -18.07 5.76
C LEU A 333 18.82 -18.56 5.16
N SER A 334 18.54 -19.86 5.31
CA SER A 334 17.23 -20.44 4.95
C SER A 334 16.10 -19.91 5.85
N LEU A 335 16.41 -19.68 7.13
CA LEU A 335 15.52 -19.07 8.13
C LEU A 335 16.19 -17.80 8.67
N PRO A 336 15.58 -16.61 8.51
CA PRO A 336 16.04 -15.38 9.13
C PRO A 336 16.07 -15.51 10.66
N SER A 337 17.03 -14.86 11.31
CA SER A 337 17.23 -14.93 12.76
C SER A 337 17.22 -13.54 13.37
N GLN A 338 16.44 -13.36 14.43
CA GLN A 338 16.30 -12.06 15.08
C GLN A 338 17.59 -11.61 15.75
N ARG A 339 17.88 -10.30 15.65
CA ARG A 339 19.01 -9.64 16.32
C ARG A 339 18.52 -8.33 16.95
N ASP A 340 19.01 -8.06 18.14
CA ASP A 340 18.87 -6.78 18.82
C ASP A 340 20.11 -5.93 18.53
N THR A 341 19.94 -4.83 17.81
CA THR A 341 21.06 -3.97 17.42
C THR A 341 21.52 -2.99 18.51
N SER A 342 20.89 -3.00 19.70
CA SER A 342 21.37 -2.30 20.89
C SER A 342 22.62 -2.97 21.47
N LEU A 343 22.81 -4.26 21.22
CA LEU A 343 23.96 -5.04 21.71
C LEU A 343 25.22 -4.76 20.89
N VAL A 344 26.37 -4.68 21.54
CA VAL A 344 27.65 -4.30 20.94
C VAL A 344 28.01 -5.18 19.72
N GLY A 345 27.80 -6.49 19.81
CA GLY A 345 28.16 -7.44 18.75
C GLY A 345 27.26 -7.40 17.52
N THR A 346 26.09 -6.77 17.63
CA THR A 346 25.06 -6.71 16.57
C THR A 346 24.68 -5.28 16.19
N LYS A 347 25.48 -4.29 16.59
CA LYS A 347 25.29 -2.88 16.19
C LYS A 347 25.30 -2.75 14.67
N ILE A 348 24.48 -1.83 14.15
CA ILE A 348 24.51 -1.47 12.74
C ILE A 348 25.80 -0.67 12.46
N VAL A 349 26.55 -1.12 11.45
CA VAL A 349 27.79 -0.45 11.01
C VAL A 349 27.63 0.23 9.65
N ALA A 350 26.67 -0.20 8.81
CA ALA A 350 26.39 0.39 7.51
C ALA A 350 24.97 0.05 7.04
N THR A 351 24.44 0.82 6.10
CA THR A 351 23.29 0.43 5.25
C THR A 351 23.78 -0.41 4.08
N VAL A 352 22.94 -1.30 3.55
CA VAL A 352 23.23 -2.15 2.40
C VAL A 352 22.26 -1.78 1.28
N GLU A 353 22.76 -1.61 0.07
CA GLU A 353 21.92 -1.37 -1.11
C GLU A 353 21.14 -2.64 -1.48
N GLU A 354 19.90 -2.45 -1.91
CA GLU A 354 18.99 -3.57 -2.22
C GLU A 354 19.52 -4.45 -3.36
N GLU A 355 20.23 -3.86 -4.30
CA GLU A 355 20.82 -4.55 -5.45
C GLU A 355 21.87 -5.61 -5.04
N LEU A 356 22.44 -5.47 -3.86
CA LEU A 356 23.41 -6.42 -3.30
C LEU A 356 22.76 -7.61 -2.57
N ILE A 357 21.43 -7.58 -2.40
CA ILE A 357 20.67 -8.62 -1.68
C ILE A 357 20.35 -9.78 -2.62
N ARG A 358 20.93 -10.94 -2.37
CA ARG A 358 20.76 -12.15 -3.18
C ARG A 358 19.46 -12.92 -2.90
N VAL A 359 19.00 -12.91 -1.64
CA VAL A 359 17.79 -13.63 -1.21
C VAL A 359 16.85 -12.67 -0.51
N ARG A 360 15.63 -12.59 -1.03
CA ARG A 360 14.55 -11.77 -0.47
C ARG A 360 13.59 -12.66 0.33
N HIS A 361 13.14 -12.16 1.45
CA HIS A 361 12.15 -12.82 2.30
C HIS A 361 10.84 -12.03 2.27
N SER A 362 9.71 -12.75 2.22
CA SER A 362 8.39 -12.12 2.29
C SER A 362 8.14 -11.50 3.68
N ALA A 363 7.25 -10.50 3.73
CA ALA A 363 6.84 -9.88 4.98
C ALA A 363 6.27 -10.93 5.94
N ASP A 364 5.41 -11.84 5.47
CA ASP A 364 4.84 -12.89 6.30
C ASP A 364 5.91 -13.73 6.99
N ARG A 365 6.96 -14.12 6.27
CA ARG A 365 8.06 -14.91 6.83
C ARG A 365 8.89 -14.15 7.87
N LEU A 366 9.07 -12.83 7.68
CA LEU A 366 9.85 -12.00 8.60
C LEU A 366 9.08 -11.61 9.86
N TYR A 367 7.74 -11.55 9.78
CA TYR A 367 6.86 -11.13 10.87
C TYR A 367 6.09 -12.29 11.51
N ASP A 368 6.21 -13.52 10.99
CA ASP A 368 5.62 -14.71 11.61
C ASP A 368 6.37 -15.04 12.91
N ARG A 369 5.66 -14.81 14.04
CA ARG A 369 6.20 -15.08 15.38
C ARG A 369 6.42 -16.56 15.65
N ASN A 370 5.76 -17.47 14.91
CA ASN A 370 5.85 -18.91 15.12
C ASN A 370 7.01 -19.55 14.34
N ALA A 371 7.44 -18.94 13.23
CA ALA A 371 8.57 -19.41 12.43
C ALA A 371 9.95 -19.07 13.05
N ASN A 372 9.98 -18.18 14.05
CA ASN A 372 11.20 -17.61 14.63
C ASN A 372 11.46 -18.07 16.09
N ARG A 373 10.76 -19.09 16.59
CA ARG A 373 11.02 -19.74 17.88
C ARG A 373 11.83 -21.02 17.74
#